data_735ae1f680ce3f766b83e65f92b564c6
#
_entry.id   735ae1f680ce3f766b83e65f92b564c6
#
_cell.length_a   1.000
_cell.length_b   1.000
_cell.length_c   1.000
_cell.angle_alpha   90.00
_cell.angle_beta   90.00
_cell.angle_gamma   90.00
#
_symmetry.space_group_name_H-M   'P 1'
#
loop_
_entity.id
_entity.type
_entity.pdbx_description
1 polymer ?
#
loop_
_entity_poly.entity_id
_entity_poly.type
_entity_poly.pdbx_seq_one_letter_code
_entity_poly.pdbx_strand_id
1 'polypeptide(L)'
;MSGPGEYLPDPTEGITKPEDLPQPKVVLRSRNYKHYSCPCCQRRCWRNKVITRILHDVGDLVTGRPCDIHLVYSQHYCTKCRKCFTADTSDYALPKAHYTHRVVSLAVRLVVEDGLPYQQASWHLWRDHRVFVPFATIQNWVEGGGKKGSQSNGKHLSGLGAR
;
A
#
# COMPACT_ATOMS: atom_id res chain seq x y z
N MET A 1 7.07 12.45 -27.34
CA MET A 1 7.09 12.22 -27.00
C MET A 1 7.15 11.56 -26.78
N SER A 2 6.93 11.17 -26.48
CA SER A 2 7.04 10.63 -26.02
C SER A 2 6.90 9.81 -25.91
N GLY A 3 6.63 9.00 -25.64
CA GLY A 3 6.48 8.33 -25.52
C GLY A 3 6.12 7.77 -25.16
N PRO A 4 6.16 6.88 -25.41
CA PRO A 4 5.43 6.24 -24.90
C PRO A 4 5.17 5.69 -23.96
N GLY A 5 5.34 4.81 -23.91
CA GLY A 5 4.95 4.71 -22.75
C GLY A 5 4.95 5.86 -22.31
N GLU A 6 4.92 6.30 -23.36
CA GLU A 6 5.08 7.34 -23.43
C GLU A 6 4.51 8.07 -22.57
N TYR A 7 5.08 8.78 -22.11
CA TYR A 7 4.72 9.64 -21.16
C TYR A 7 4.21 10.84 -21.76
N LEU A 8 3.72 11.67 -20.99
CA LEU A 8 3.25 12.89 -21.37
C LEU A 8 4.24 13.90 -21.16
N PRO A 9 4.18 14.95 -21.83
CA PRO A 9 5.14 15.99 -21.78
C PRO A 9 5.05 16.79 -20.54
N ASP A 10 5.43 16.24 -19.50
CA ASP A 10 5.64 17.02 -18.34
C ASP A 10 7.02 16.67 -17.86
N PRO A 11 7.55 17.35 -16.85
CA PRO A 11 8.93 17.08 -16.47
C PRO A 11 9.20 15.65 -16.11
N THR A 12 8.17 14.87 -15.84
CA THR A 12 8.35 13.48 -15.48
C THR A 12 8.19 12.56 -16.66
N GLU A 13 7.71 13.09 -17.78
CA GLU A 13 7.43 12.24 -18.88
C GLU A 13 8.61 11.75 -19.63
N GLY A 14 9.71 12.17 -19.45
CA GLY A 14 10.91 11.62 -20.03
C GLY A 14 11.65 10.68 -19.12
N ILE A 15 11.13 10.43 -17.95
CA ILE A 15 11.83 9.57 -17.00
C ILE A 15 11.59 8.13 -17.35
N THR A 16 12.60 7.48 -17.87
CA THR A 16 12.51 6.10 -18.30
C THR A 16 13.43 5.17 -17.54
N LYS A 17 14.29 5.71 -16.69
CA LYS A 17 15.24 4.92 -15.94
C LYS A 17 15.03 5.16 -14.44
N PRO A 18 15.15 4.13 -13.61
CA PRO A 18 15.00 4.30 -12.16
C PRO A 18 15.93 5.34 -11.57
N GLU A 19 17.14 5.48 -12.09
CA GLU A 19 18.10 6.43 -11.56
C GLU A 19 17.74 7.88 -11.86
N ASP A 20 16.83 8.11 -12.78
CA ASP A 20 16.37 9.46 -13.12
C ASP A 20 15.21 9.90 -12.25
N LEU A 21 14.67 8.99 -11.43
CA LEU A 21 13.53 9.31 -10.57
C LEU A 21 13.99 10.12 -9.37
N PRO A 22 13.17 11.06 -8.88
CA PRO A 22 13.50 11.79 -7.66
C PRO A 22 13.66 10.83 -6.49
N GLN A 23 14.59 11.13 -5.61
CA GLN A 23 14.81 10.31 -4.42
C GLN A 23 13.60 10.38 -3.50
N PRO A 24 13.14 9.23 -2.99
CA PRO A 24 11.99 9.22 -2.10
C PRO A 24 12.26 9.96 -0.79
N LYS A 25 11.24 10.59 -0.29
CA LYS A 25 11.24 11.14 1.05
C LYS A 25 10.85 10.00 1.99
N VAL A 26 11.68 9.72 2.99
CA VAL A 26 11.45 8.61 3.89
C VAL A 26 10.82 9.10 5.18
N VAL A 27 9.70 8.49 5.56
CA VAL A 27 9.02 8.77 6.81
C VAL A 27 9.10 7.52 7.67
N LEU A 28 9.63 7.67 8.88
CA LEU A 28 9.76 6.54 9.79
C LEU A 28 8.53 6.45 10.69
N ARG A 29 7.98 5.25 10.81
CA ARG A 29 6.86 4.98 11.71
C ARG A 29 7.13 3.71 12.46
N SER A 30 6.77 3.68 13.73
CA SER A 30 7.09 2.56 14.61
C SER A 30 5.84 2.03 15.31
N ARG A 31 5.67 0.72 15.27
CA ARG A 31 4.71 -0.03 16.06
C ARG A 31 5.48 -1.15 16.73
N ASN A 32 6.64 -0.83 17.28
CA ASN A 32 7.57 -1.79 17.86
C ASN A 32 7.38 -1.76 19.38
N TYR A 33 6.70 -2.77 19.90
CA TYR A 33 6.37 -2.86 21.31
C TYR A 33 7.11 -4.01 21.96
N LYS A 34 7.52 -3.83 23.20
CA LYS A 34 8.17 -4.88 23.95
C LYS A 34 7.15 -5.98 24.31
N HIS A 35 5.93 -5.58 24.58
CA HIS A 35 4.83 -6.50 24.89
C HIS A 35 3.62 -6.10 24.07
N TYR A 36 2.79 -7.08 23.70
CA TYR A 36 1.58 -6.83 22.96
C TYR A 36 0.57 -7.93 23.28
N SER A 37 -0.69 -7.58 23.36
CA SER A 37 -1.73 -8.54 23.73
C SER A 37 -2.11 -9.45 22.58
N CYS A 38 -2.20 -10.73 22.85
CA CYS A 38 -2.64 -11.72 21.86
C CYS A 38 -4.08 -11.37 21.42
N PRO A 39 -4.35 -11.31 20.11
CA PRO A 39 -5.71 -10.99 19.66
C PRO A 39 -6.74 -12.07 19.98
N CYS A 40 -6.30 -13.29 20.27
CA CYS A 40 -7.21 -14.40 20.56
C CYS A 40 -7.53 -14.54 22.03
N CYS A 41 -6.51 -14.53 22.90
CA CYS A 41 -6.70 -14.81 24.31
C CYS A 41 -6.35 -13.63 25.21
N GLN A 42 -5.92 -12.51 24.67
CA GLN A 42 -5.59 -11.28 25.38
C GLN A 42 -4.35 -11.41 26.29
N ARG A 43 -3.63 -12.51 26.19
CA ARG A 43 -2.43 -12.71 27.00
C ARG A 43 -1.35 -11.74 26.55
N ARG A 44 -0.62 -11.19 27.52
CA ARG A 44 0.50 -10.30 27.24
C ARG A 44 1.68 -11.12 26.74
N CYS A 45 2.15 -10.80 25.52
CA CYS A 45 3.17 -11.58 24.84
C CYS A 45 4.40 -10.75 24.57
N TRP A 46 5.56 -11.37 24.74
CA TRP A 46 6.84 -10.71 24.51
C TRP A 46 7.14 -10.62 23.03
N ARG A 47 7.90 -9.59 22.67
CA ARG A 47 8.40 -9.45 21.31
C ARG A 47 9.46 -10.53 21.04
N ASN A 48 9.30 -11.23 19.93
CA ASN A 48 10.31 -12.19 19.52
C ASN A 48 11.05 -11.80 18.24
N LYS A 49 10.57 -10.76 17.54
CA LYS A 49 11.17 -10.36 16.28
C LYS A 49 10.73 -8.94 15.95
N VAL A 50 11.59 -8.21 15.23
CA VAL A 50 11.26 -6.89 14.72
C VAL A 50 11.28 -6.97 13.19
N ILE A 51 10.21 -6.47 12.56
CA ILE A 51 10.04 -6.53 11.11
C ILE A 51 9.98 -5.11 10.56
N THR A 52 10.65 -4.88 9.45
CA THR A 52 10.60 -3.61 8.75
C THR A 52 9.89 -3.81 7.41
N ARG A 53 9.02 -2.89 7.08
CA ARG A 53 8.23 -2.95 5.86
C ARG A 53 8.23 -1.57 5.22
N ILE A 54 8.39 -1.53 3.89
CA ILE A 54 8.37 -0.27 3.17
C ILE A 54 7.02 -0.17 2.46
N LEU A 55 6.34 0.94 2.69
CA LEU A 55 5.05 1.21 2.05
C LEU A 55 5.19 2.47 1.20
N HIS A 56 4.73 2.41 -0.03
CA HIS A 56 4.69 3.57 -0.91
C HIS A 56 3.42 4.35 -0.63
N ASP A 57 3.58 5.63 -0.36
CA ASP A 57 2.47 6.52 -0.02
C ASP A 57 2.37 7.62 -1.07
N VAL A 58 1.35 8.44 -0.94
CA VAL A 58 1.18 9.64 -1.77
C VAL A 58 2.40 10.54 -1.54
N GLY A 59 2.98 11.02 -2.62
CA GLY A 59 4.21 11.79 -2.54
C GLY A 59 4.01 13.24 -2.09
N ASP A 60 5.13 13.93 -1.98
CA ASP A 60 5.14 15.33 -1.58
C ASP A 60 5.09 16.19 -2.83
N LEU A 61 3.97 16.85 -3.05
CA LEU A 61 3.76 17.64 -4.25
C LEU A 61 4.59 18.93 -4.25
N VAL A 62 4.98 19.40 -3.08
CA VAL A 62 5.78 20.63 -2.98
C VAL A 62 7.19 20.39 -3.52
N THR A 63 7.81 19.29 -3.12
CA THR A 63 9.16 18.94 -3.56
C THR A 63 9.18 18.06 -4.79
N GLY A 64 8.05 17.50 -5.16
CA GLY A 64 7.95 16.56 -6.28
C GLY A 64 8.54 15.19 -5.99
N ARG A 65 8.81 14.90 -4.72
CA ARG A 65 9.45 13.64 -4.33
C ARG A 65 8.40 12.59 -3.95
N PRO A 66 8.62 11.33 -4.33
CA PRO A 66 7.80 10.25 -3.79
C PRO A 66 7.97 10.16 -2.28
N CYS A 67 7.04 9.50 -1.61
CA CYS A 67 7.08 9.34 -0.17
C CYS A 67 6.97 7.86 0.17
N ASP A 68 7.97 7.37 0.92
CA ASP A 68 7.97 5.98 1.39
C ASP A 68 7.89 5.98 2.91
N ILE A 69 7.03 5.13 3.44
CA ILE A 69 6.92 4.93 4.88
C ILE A 69 7.71 3.69 5.24
N HIS A 70 8.72 3.86 6.08
CA HIS A 70 9.47 2.74 6.65
C HIS A 70 8.81 2.40 7.97
N LEU A 71 8.05 1.33 7.97
CA LEU A 71 7.26 0.91 9.13
C LEU A 71 7.97 -0.22 9.84
N VAL A 72 8.34 0.05 11.09
CA VAL A 72 8.99 -0.94 11.94
C VAL A 72 7.95 -1.43 12.94
N TYR A 73 7.74 -2.73 13.00
CA TYR A 73 6.74 -3.27 13.90
C TYR A 73 7.22 -4.58 14.51
N SER A 74 6.63 -4.92 15.65
CA SER A 74 7.05 -6.07 16.42
C SER A 74 6.21 -7.31 16.13
N GLN A 75 6.87 -8.45 16.15
CA GLN A 75 6.20 -9.74 16.09
C GLN A 75 6.26 -10.36 17.48
N HIS A 76 5.19 -11.00 17.89
CA HIS A 76 5.07 -11.60 19.20
C HIS A 76 4.63 -13.05 19.08
N TYR A 77 4.93 -13.82 20.10
CA TYR A 77 4.52 -15.22 20.15
C TYR A 77 3.68 -15.47 21.38
N CYS A 78 2.52 -16.04 21.19
CA CYS A 78 1.64 -16.43 22.30
C CYS A 78 1.90 -17.88 22.66
N THR A 79 2.38 -18.10 23.88
CA THR A 79 2.68 -19.46 24.36
C THR A 79 1.40 -20.27 24.58
N LYS A 80 0.30 -19.59 24.90
CA LYS A 80 -0.98 -20.26 25.11
C LYS A 80 -1.60 -20.71 23.80
N CYS A 81 -1.69 -19.80 22.83
CA CYS A 81 -2.27 -20.10 21.52
C CYS A 81 -1.28 -20.77 20.56
N ARG A 82 0.01 -20.68 20.88
CA ARG A 82 1.10 -21.22 20.07
C ARG A 82 1.11 -20.64 18.66
N LYS A 83 0.87 -19.33 18.58
CA LYS A 83 0.83 -18.62 17.31
C LYS A 83 1.65 -17.35 17.37
N CYS A 84 2.23 -17.00 16.23
CA CYS A 84 2.86 -15.70 16.07
C CYS A 84 1.84 -14.69 15.57
N PHE A 85 2.00 -13.46 16.01
CA PHE A 85 1.19 -12.36 15.51
C PHE A 85 2.02 -11.08 15.54
N THR A 86 1.58 -10.08 14.81
CA THR A 86 2.30 -8.82 14.75
C THR A 86 1.47 -7.71 15.35
N ALA A 87 2.14 -6.63 15.76
CA ALA A 87 1.44 -5.42 16.16
C ALA A 87 0.57 -4.95 15.00
N ASP A 88 -0.57 -4.36 15.34
CA ASP A 88 -1.54 -3.96 14.34
C ASP A 88 -1.02 -2.78 13.50
N THR A 89 -0.94 -2.98 12.20
CA THR A 89 -0.57 -1.95 11.24
C THR A 89 -1.64 -1.76 10.18
N SER A 90 -2.84 -2.26 10.43
CA SER A 90 -3.93 -2.25 9.45
C SER A 90 -4.39 -0.86 9.07
N ASP A 91 -4.11 0.14 9.90
CA ASP A 91 -4.44 1.53 9.58
C ASP A 91 -3.54 2.11 8.48
N TYR A 92 -2.38 1.51 8.24
CA TYR A 92 -1.49 1.96 7.16
C TYR A 92 -1.78 1.23 5.85
N ALA A 93 -1.88 -0.09 5.90
CA ALA A 93 -2.01 -0.87 4.68
C ALA A 93 -2.51 -2.28 4.99
N LEU A 94 -2.99 -2.96 3.96
CA LEU A 94 -3.38 -4.36 4.07
C LEU A 94 -2.14 -5.23 4.29
N PRO A 95 -2.31 -6.43 4.88
CA PRO A 95 -1.19 -7.35 5.06
C PRO A 95 -0.51 -7.62 3.72
N LYS A 96 0.81 -7.61 3.73
CA LYS A 96 1.65 -7.89 2.55
C LYS A 96 1.51 -6.86 1.43
N ALA A 97 0.74 -5.80 1.62
CA ALA A 97 0.63 -4.75 0.61
C ALA A 97 1.89 -3.90 0.57
N HIS A 98 2.17 -3.34 -0.59
CA HIS A 98 3.31 -2.45 -0.79
C HIS A 98 2.90 -0.98 -0.86
N TYR A 99 1.60 -0.71 -0.78
CA TYR A 99 1.04 0.64 -0.89
C TYR A 99 0.10 0.90 0.26
N THR A 100 0.05 2.15 0.71
CA THR A 100 -0.87 2.54 1.78
C THR A 100 -2.30 2.48 1.30
N HIS A 101 -3.24 2.40 2.23
CA HIS A 101 -4.67 2.44 1.90
C HIS A 101 -5.03 3.68 1.09
N ARG A 102 -4.37 4.79 1.38
CA ARG A 102 -4.62 6.06 0.70
C ARG A 102 -4.35 5.94 -0.80
N VAL A 103 -3.25 5.29 -1.15
CA VAL A 103 -2.89 5.09 -2.55
C VAL A 103 -3.88 4.17 -3.24
N VAL A 104 -4.24 3.07 -2.59
CA VAL A 104 -5.20 2.11 -3.16
C VAL A 104 -6.54 2.78 -3.37
N SER A 105 -7.04 3.51 -2.38
CA SER A 105 -8.33 4.19 -2.48
C SER A 105 -8.33 5.23 -3.59
N LEU A 106 -7.26 5.99 -3.70
CA LEU A 106 -7.14 7.01 -4.73
C LEU A 106 -7.14 6.38 -6.13
N ALA A 107 -6.37 5.31 -6.31
CA ALA A 107 -6.28 4.63 -7.60
C ALA A 107 -7.64 4.05 -8.01
N VAL A 108 -8.33 3.39 -7.08
CA VAL A 108 -9.63 2.80 -7.37
C VAL A 108 -10.65 3.90 -7.71
N ARG A 109 -10.61 5.01 -6.99
CA ARG A 109 -11.51 6.12 -7.27
C ARG A 109 -11.29 6.71 -8.65
N LEU A 110 -10.04 6.86 -9.07
CA LEU A 110 -9.74 7.40 -10.39
C LEU A 110 -10.34 6.55 -11.50
N VAL A 111 -10.34 5.23 -11.34
CA VAL A 111 -10.91 4.34 -12.34
C VAL A 111 -12.43 4.24 -12.22
N VAL A 112 -12.91 3.99 -11.01
CA VAL A 112 -14.33 3.69 -10.81
C VAL A 112 -15.20 4.95 -10.85
N GLU A 113 -14.78 5.99 -10.16
CA GLU A 113 -15.58 7.21 -10.08
C GLU A 113 -15.30 8.19 -11.21
N ASP A 114 -14.03 8.36 -11.55
CA ASP A 114 -13.64 9.32 -12.57
C ASP A 114 -13.56 8.72 -13.97
N GLY A 115 -13.65 7.39 -14.07
CA GLY A 115 -13.73 6.72 -15.37
C GLY A 115 -12.44 6.67 -16.15
N LEU A 116 -11.30 6.84 -15.50
CA LEU A 116 -10.01 6.80 -16.20
C LEU A 116 -9.63 5.38 -16.56
N PRO A 117 -9.08 5.15 -17.77
CA PRO A 117 -8.45 3.87 -18.09
C PRO A 117 -7.30 3.58 -17.13
N TYR A 118 -6.98 2.32 -16.93
CA TYR A 118 -5.95 1.93 -15.97
C TYR A 118 -4.61 2.62 -16.24
N GLN A 119 -4.21 2.71 -17.48
CA GLN A 119 -2.94 3.35 -17.82
C GLN A 119 -2.95 4.84 -17.50
N GLN A 120 -4.04 5.52 -17.81
CA GLN A 120 -4.15 6.93 -17.50
C GLN A 120 -4.22 7.18 -16.00
N ALA A 121 -4.84 6.28 -15.27
CA ALA A 121 -4.86 6.36 -13.81
C ALA A 121 -3.44 6.25 -13.26
N SER A 122 -2.63 5.35 -13.82
CA SER A 122 -1.23 5.20 -13.43
C SER A 122 -0.43 6.48 -13.68
N TRP A 123 -0.61 7.09 -14.85
CA TRP A 123 0.05 8.36 -15.17
C TRP A 123 -0.39 9.48 -14.25
N HIS A 124 -1.69 9.54 -13.97
CA HIS A 124 -2.24 10.56 -13.10
C HIS A 124 -1.68 10.45 -11.68
N LEU A 125 -1.55 9.24 -11.18
CA LEU A 125 -0.97 9.01 -9.87
C LEU A 125 0.47 9.50 -9.79
N TRP A 126 1.26 9.20 -10.81
CA TRP A 126 2.64 9.66 -10.81
C TRP A 126 2.73 11.18 -10.98
N ARG A 127 2.01 11.71 -11.94
CA ARG A 127 2.11 13.12 -12.28
C ARG A 127 1.56 14.03 -11.19
N ASP A 128 0.40 13.68 -10.64
CA ASP A 128 -0.30 14.55 -9.71
C ASP A 128 -0.13 14.18 -8.25
N HIS A 129 0.30 12.97 -7.97
CA HIS A 129 0.41 12.48 -6.59
C HIS A 129 1.75 11.87 -6.25
N ARG A 130 2.66 11.85 -7.18
CA ARG A 130 4.04 11.36 -7.02
C ARG A 130 4.12 9.98 -6.39
N VAL A 131 3.23 9.09 -6.81
CA VAL A 131 3.31 7.69 -6.44
C VAL A 131 3.16 6.88 -7.73
N PHE A 132 4.13 6.00 -7.96
CA PHE A 132 4.09 5.17 -9.17
C PHE A 132 3.41 3.85 -8.85
N VAL A 133 2.32 3.58 -9.54
CA VAL A 133 1.59 2.32 -9.44
C VAL A 133 1.41 1.78 -10.85
N PRO A 134 1.96 0.61 -11.16
CA PRO A 134 1.76 0.03 -12.48
C PRO A 134 0.28 -0.19 -12.78
N PHE A 135 -0.10 -0.01 -14.04
CA PHE A 135 -1.52 -0.12 -14.41
C PHE A 135 -2.07 -1.52 -14.10
N ALA A 136 -1.25 -2.56 -14.21
CA ALA A 136 -1.68 -3.92 -13.90
C ALA A 136 -2.04 -4.07 -12.42
N THR A 137 -1.32 -3.38 -11.56
CA THR A 137 -1.63 -3.38 -10.12
C THR A 137 -2.97 -2.71 -9.86
N ILE A 138 -3.21 -1.57 -10.51
CA ILE A 138 -4.49 -0.87 -10.39
C ILE A 138 -5.63 -1.76 -10.88
N GLN A 139 -5.42 -2.44 -12.01
CA GLN A 139 -6.41 -3.36 -12.54
C GLN A 139 -6.74 -4.46 -11.55
N ASN A 140 -5.72 -5.03 -10.92
CA ASN A 140 -5.93 -6.06 -9.91
C ASN A 140 -6.74 -5.55 -8.72
N TRP A 141 -6.48 -4.34 -8.27
CA TRP A 141 -7.23 -3.76 -7.16
C TRP A 141 -8.70 -3.57 -7.51
N VAL A 142 -8.97 -3.06 -8.71
CA VAL A 142 -10.34 -2.79 -9.15
C VAL A 142 -11.09 -4.09 -9.40
N GLU A 143 -10.49 -4.98 -10.18
CA GLU A 143 -11.15 -6.24 -10.57
C GLU A 143 -11.14 -7.27 -9.46
N GLY A 144 -10.05 -7.34 -8.72
CA GLY A 144 -9.96 -8.26 -7.59
C GLY A 144 -10.94 -7.93 -6.48
N GLY A 145 -11.13 -6.65 -6.21
CA GLY A 145 -12.11 -6.21 -5.24
C GLY A 145 -13.51 -6.56 -5.64
N GLY A 146 -13.81 -6.41 -6.93
CA GLY A 146 -15.11 -6.79 -7.46
C GLY A 146 -15.37 -8.29 -7.34
N LYS A 147 -14.36 -9.09 -7.65
CA LYS A 147 -14.48 -10.54 -7.53
C LYS A 147 -14.71 -10.96 -6.09
N LYS A 148 -13.99 -10.40 -5.16
CA LYS A 148 -14.18 -10.70 -3.75
C LYS A 148 -15.56 -10.32 -3.28
N GLY A 149 -16.06 -9.20 -3.74
CA GLY A 149 -17.40 -8.77 -3.40
C GLY A 149 -18.46 -9.73 -3.89
N SER A 150 -18.26 -10.30 -5.04
CA SER A 150 -19.23 -11.22 -5.62
C SER A 150 -19.14 -12.63 -5.03
N GLN A 151 -17.97 -13.03 -4.56
CA GLN A 151 -17.78 -14.35 -4.01
C GLN A 151 -18.17 -14.50 -2.56
N SER A 152 -18.10 -13.69 -1.75
CA SER A 152 -18.09 -13.75 -0.31
C SER A 152 -19.12 -14.20 0.50
N ASN A 153 -18.75 -14.60 -0.46
CA ASN A 153 -18.83 -14.79 -0.09
C ASN A 153 -18.55 -15.19 0.43
N GLY A 154 -18.53 -15.53 0.24
CA GLY A 154 -17.92 -15.92 0.33
C GLY A 154 -17.14 -15.94 1.00
N LYS A 155 -16.93 -16.07 1.25
CA LYS A 155 -15.94 -16.07 1.82
C LYS A 155 -15.48 -15.14 2.43
N HIS A 156 -15.95 -14.70 2.21
CA HIS A 156 -15.29 -13.96 2.64
C HIS A 156 -15.39 -13.08 2.88
N LEU A 157 -15.89 -12.81 2.82
CA LEU A 157 -15.58 -12.07 2.98
C LEU A 157 -15.34 -11.52 3.42
N SER A 158 -15.50 -11.49 3.24
CA SER A 158 -14.96 -11.06 3.58
C SER A 158 -14.65 -10.29 3.84
N GLY A 159 -15.01 -10.06 3.71
CA GLY A 159 -14.35 -9.44 3.80
C GLY A 159 -14.37 -8.43 3.70
N LEU A 160 -14.70 -8.36 3.32
CA LEU A 160 -14.49 -7.45 3.32
C LEU A 160 -14.76 -7.11 3.81
N GLY A 161 -15.32 -7.26 3.55
CA GLY A 161 -15.09 -7.19 3.91
C GLY A 161 -15.19 -6.93 4.22
N ALA A 162 -15.59 -7.14 4.10
CA ALA A 162 -15.23 -7.35 4.43
C ALA A 162 -15.06 -7.33 4.72
N ARG A 163 -15.48 -7.44 4.79
CA ARG A 163 -15.09 -7.96 4.98
C ARG A 163 -14.71 -7.90 5.32
#